data_bbdde5764f0f160d2aff4d9f2439bf10
#
_entry.id   bbdde5764f0f160d2aff4d9f2439bf10
#
_cell.length_a   1.000
_cell.length_b   1.000
_cell.length_c   1.000
_cell.angle_alpha   90.00
_cell.angle_beta   90.00
_cell.angle_gamma   90.00
#
_symmetry.space_group_name_H-M   'P 1'
#
loop_
_entity.id
_entity.type
_entity.pdbx_description
1 polymer ?
#
loop_
_entity_poly.entity_id
_entity_poly.type
_entity_poly.pdbx_seq_one_letter_code
_entity_poly.pdbx_strand_id
1 'polypeptide(L)'
;MSVAKILWVDDEIDSLTSQVMFLENKGYEVQTKTNGFDAVEYVRDNIVDVVLLDETMPGITGLQTLQQIKEIKSNLPVVLITKNEAENLMDEAIGSQISDYLIKPVNPNQVWLSLKKLIDNKRLVAEKTTSAYQQEFRSLFTALNSNPNYNEWMEIYRKLV
;
A
#
# COMPACT_ATOMS: atom_id res chain seq x y z
N MET A 1 -11.83 0.89 13.21
CA MET A 1 -10.67 0.95 12.31
C MET A 1 -10.51 -0.39 11.62
N SER A 2 -10.36 -0.37 10.31
CA SER A 2 -10.05 -1.60 9.57
C SER A 2 -8.61 -2.04 9.87
N VAL A 3 -8.43 -3.35 9.99
CA VAL A 3 -7.11 -3.96 10.17
C VAL A 3 -6.33 -3.85 8.88
N ALA A 4 -5.07 -3.45 8.95
CA ALA A 4 -4.21 -3.40 7.78
C ALA A 4 -3.87 -4.81 7.31
N LYS A 5 -3.98 -5.04 6.02
CA LYS A 5 -3.81 -6.34 5.37
C LYS A 5 -2.48 -6.38 4.62
N ILE A 6 -1.62 -7.28 5.05
CA ILE A 6 -0.27 -7.44 4.53
C ILE A 6 -0.18 -8.75 3.75
N LEU A 7 0.36 -8.68 2.54
CA LEU A 7 0.73 -9.86 1.78
C LEU A 7 2.24 -10.04 1.86
N TRP A 8 2.70 -11.16 2.37
CA TRP A 8 4.14 -11.50 2.43
C TRP A 8 4.45 -12.64 1.47
N VAL A 9 5.29 -12.36 0.48
CA VAL A 9 5.64 -13.30 -0.58
C VAL A 9 7.10 -13.71 -0.43
N ASP A 10 7.34 -14.97 -0.11
CA ASP A 10 8.69 -15.53 0.08
C ASP A 10 8.60 -17.04 -0.07
N ASP A 11 9.45 -17.64 -0.90
CA ASP A 11 9.46 -19.09 -1.11
C ASP A 11 9.88 -19.86 0.15
N GLU A 12 10.55 -19.20 1.08
CA GLU A 12 10.94 -19.76 2.38
C GLU A 12 10.11 -19.18 3.53
N ILE A 13 8.83 -18.91 3.29
CA ILE A 13 7.98 -18.24 4.27
C ILE A 13 7.87 -19.00 5.60
N ASP A 14 8.02 -20.32 5.56
CA ASP A 14 7.99 -21.14 6.78
C ASP A 14 9.13 -20.80 7.74
N SER A 15 10.26 -20.31 7.21
CA SER A 15 11.38 -19.84 8.04
C SER A 15 11.11 -18.47 8.68
N LEU A 16 10.05 -17.80 8.25
CA LEU A 16 9.67 -16.45 8.71
C LEU A 16 8.46 -16.48 9.67
N THR A 17 8.11 -17.64 10.20
CA THR A 17 6.93 -17.81 11.07
C THR A 17 6.96 -16.84 12.26
N SER A 18 8.10 -16.68 12.90
CA SER A 18 8.21 -15.77 14.06
C SER A 18 8.00 -14.31 13.67
N GLN A 19 8.49 -13.90 12.50
CA GLN A 19 8.28 -12.55 11.98
C GLN A 19 6.82 -12.30 11.64
N VAL A 20 6.16 -13.27 11.03
CA VAL A 20 4.73 -13.20 10.73
C VAL A 20 3.92 -13.07 12.02
N MET A 21 4.20 -13.91 13.01
CA MET A 21 3.53 -13.86 14.32
C MET A 21 3.75 -12.51 15.01
N PHE A 22 4.95 -11.95 14.90
CA PHE A 22 5.25 -10.63 15.46
C PHE A 22 4.33 -9.56 14.85
N LEU A 23 4.16 -9.58 13.53
CA LEU A 23 3.28 -8.64 12.84
C LEU A 23 1.81 -8.83 13.20
N GLU A 24 1.38 -10.08 13.30
CA GLU A 24 0.01 -10.39 13.73
C GLU A 24 -0.26 -9.89 15.15
N ASN A 25 0.72 -10.01 16.05
CA ASN A 25 0.63 -9.46 17.41
C ASN A 25 0.56 -7.94 17.43
N LYS A 26 1.06 -7.27 16.40
CA LYS A 26 0.94 -5.82 16.23
C LYS A 26 -0.39 -5.39 15.64
N GLY A 27 -1.27 -6.34 15.34
CA GLY A 27 -2.61 -6.05 14.85
C GLY A 27 -2.76 -6.10 13.33
N TYR A 28 -1.75 -6.58 12.61
CA TYR A 28 -1.83 -6.76 11.15
C TYR A 28 -2.44 -8.12 10.80
N GLU A 29 -3.16 -8.17 9.72
CA GLU A 29 -3.58 -9.42 9.10
C GLU A 29 -2.56 -9.77 8.02
N VAL A 30 -1.85 -10.89 8.19
CA VAL A 30 -0.79 -11.30 7.27
C VAL A 30 -1.22 -12.51 6.48
N GLN A 31 -1.28 -12.36 5.17
CA GLN A 31 -1.45 -13.45 4.22
C GLN A 31 -0.10 -13.77 3.59
N THR A 32 0.22 -15.04 3.44
CA THR A 32 1.50 -15.47 2.88
C THR A 32 1.31 -16.20 1.57
N LYS A 33 2.24 -15.99 0.64
CA LYS A 33 2.34 -16.73 -0.62
C LYS A 33 3.80 -17.12 -0.84
N THR A 34 4.02 -18.23 -1.54
CA THR A 34 5.35 -18.79 -1.73
C THR A 34 5.95 -18.51 -3.10
N ASN A 35 5.21 -17.88 -3.99
CA ASN A 35 5.67 -17.57 -5.34
C ASN A 35 4.95 -16.34 -5.90
N GLY A 36 5.51 -15.79 -6.97
CA GLY A 36 5.00 -14.57 -7.58
C GLY A 36 3.66 -14.73 -8.28
N PHE A 37 3.40 -15.86 -8.91
CA PHE A 37 2.14 -16.11 -9.61
C PHE A 37 0.95 -16.07 -8.64
N ASP A 38 1.08 -16.78 -7.51
CA ASP A 38 0.04 -16.80 -6.48
C ASP A 38 -0.13 -15.42 -5.84
N ALA A 39 0.95 -14.68 -5.69
CA ALA A 39 0.90 -13.31 -5.17
C ALA A 39 0.12 -12.38 -6.08
N VAL A 40 0.37 -12.44 -7.38
CA VAL A 40 -0.32 -11.60 -8.37
C VAL A 40 -1.82 -11.93 -8.38
N GLU A 41 -2.16 -13.20 -8.38
CA GLU A 41 -3.56 -13.65 -8.34
C GLU A 41 -4.25 -13.15 -7.06
N TYR A 42 -3.58 -13.25 -5.92
CA TYR A 42 -4.12 -12.78 -4.64
C TYR A 42 -4.38 -11.29 -4.65
N VAL A 43 -3.45 -10.50 -5.17
CA VAL A 43 -3.59 -9.03 -5.27
C VAL A 43 -4.76 -8.65 -6.19
N ARG A 44 -4.97 -9.41 -7.26
CA ARG A 44 -6.09 -9.18 -8.17
C ARG A 44 -7.44 -9.35 -7.48
N ASP A 45 -7.57 -10.37 -6.64
CA ASP A 45 -8.85 -10.81 -6.09
C ASP A 45 -9.12 -10.32 -4.67
N ASN A 46 -8.14 -9.72 -3.99
CA ASN A 46 -8.25 -9.35 -2.59
C ASN A 46 -7.75 -7.94 -2.30
N ILE A 47 -8.18 -7.38 -1.19
CA ILE A 47 -7.70 -6.10 -0.68
C ILE A 47 -6.36 -6.35 0.02
N VAL A 48 -5.33 -5.60 -0.37
CA VAL A 48 -4.00 -5.63 0.24
C VAL A 48 -3.55 -4.20 0.47
N ASP A 49 -3.04 -3.91 1.66
CA ASP A 49 -2.55 -2.57 2.00
C ASP A 49 -1.06 -2.38 1.71
N VAL A 50 -0.26 -3.41 1.92
CA VAL A 50 1.19 -3.42 1.62
C VAL A 50 1.61 -4.83 1.23
N VAL A 51 2.51 -4.94 0.26
CA VAL A 51 3.15 -6.20 -0.13
C VAL A 51 4.60 -6.21 0.35
N LEU A 52 4.99 -7.28 1.04
CA LEU A 52 6.38 -7.60 1.34
C LEU A 52 6.80 -8.67 0.33
N LEU A 53 7.82 -8.39 -0.48
CA LEU A 53 8.13 -9.19 -1.64
C LEU A 53 9.61 -9.59 -1.68
N ASP A 54 9.87 -10.88 -1.63
CA ASP A 54 11.22 -11.43 -1.80
C ASP A 54 11.67 -11.25 -3.26
N GLU A 55 12.90 -10.81 -3.42
CA GLU A 55 13.49 -10.62 -4.76
C GLU A 55 13.78 -11.95 -5.47
N THR A 56 14.25 -12.95 -4.73
CA THR A 56 14.71 -14.21 -5.30
C THR A 56 13.72 -15.33 -5.00
N MET A 57 12.96 -15.73 -6.01
CA MET A 57 11.98 -16.80 -5.91
C MET A 57 12.03 -17.68 -7.16
N PRO A 58 11.71 -18.99 -7.06
CA PRO A 58 11.55 -19.82 -8.25
C PRO A 58 10.33 -19.38 -9.07
N GLY A 59 10.40 -19.58 -10.38
CA GLY A 59 9.38 -19.13 -11.31
C GLY A 59 9.62 -17.69 -11.73
N ILE A 60 8.67 -16.81 -11.51
CA ILE A 60 8.89 -15.38 -11.77
C ILE A 60 9.65 -14.75 -10.60
N THR A 61 10.55 -13.83 -10.95
CA THR A 61 11.36 -13.12 -9.96
C THR A 61 10.51 -12.11 -9.17
N GLY A 62 11.07 -11.59 -8.06
CA GLY A 62 10.43 -10.51 -7.33
C GLY A 62 10.19 -9.29 -8.21
N LEU A 63 11.11 -8.95 -9.09
CA LEU A 63 10.96 -7.83 -10.02
C LEU A 63 9.83 -8.03 -11.02
N GLN A 64 9.73 -9.21 -11.60
CA GLN A 64 8.63 -9.55 -12.51
C GLN A 64 7.29 -9.53 -11.78
N THR A 65 7.26 -10.02 -10.55
CA THR A 65 6.09 -9.97 -9.69
C THR A 65 5.69 -8.53 -9.40
N LEU A 66 6.65 -7.68 -9.06
CA LEU A 66 6.43 -6.25 -8.81
C LEU A 66 5.78 -5.57 -10.01
N GLN A 67 6.30 -5.80 -11.20
CA GLN A 67 5.75 -5.23 -12.42
C GLN A 67 4.29 -5.63 -12.63
N GLN A 68 3.98 -6.91 -12.45
CA GLN A 68 2.61 -7.42 -12.61
C GLN A 68 1.66 -6.85 -11.54
N ILE A 69 2.12 -6.74 -10.30
CA ILE A 69 1.34 -6.14 -9.22
C ILE A 69 1.02 -4.68 -9.55
N LYS A 70 2.00 -3.92 -10.01
CA LYS A 70 1.82 -2.50 -10.35
C LYS A 70 0.91 -2.27 -11.54
N GLU A 71 0.85 -3.21 -12.48
CA GLU A 71 -0.12 -3.17 -13.57
C GLU A 71 -1.56 -3.31 -13.09
N ILE A 72 -1.77 -4.11 -12.03
CA ILE A 72 -3.10 -4.35 -11.46
C ILE A 72 -3.49 -3.23 -10.49
N LYS A 73 -2.58 -2.87 -9.59
CA LYS A 73 -2.80 -1.85 -8.54
C LYS A 73 -1.58 -0.94 -8.45
N SER A 74 -1.55 0.09 -9.25
CA SER A 74 -0.40 1.00 -9.39
C SER A 74 -0.03 1.72 -8.09
N ASN A 75 -0.98 1.93 -7.18
CA ASN A 75 -0.78 2.66 -5.93
C ASN A 75 -0.50 1.75 -4.73
N LEU A 76 -0.46 0.43 -4.93
CA LEU A 76 -0.20 -0.52 -3.85
C LEU A 76 1.27 -0.44 -3.44
N PRO A 77 1.57 -0.08 -2.18
CA PRO A 77 2.95 -0.05 -1.71
C PRO A 77 3.58 -1.44 -1.70
N VAL A 78 4.79 -1.55 -2.23
CA VAL A 78 5.56 -2.79 -2.25
C VAL A 78 6.92 -2.55 -1.59
N VAL A 79 7.24 -3.37 -0.60
CA VAL A 79 8.55 -3.40 0.06
C VAL A 79 9.32 -4.59 -0.50
N LEU A 80 10.45 -4.32 -1.13
CA LEU A 80 11.30 -5.38 -1.67
C LEU A 80 12.23 -5.89 -0.56
N ILE A 81 12.36 -7.21 -0.44
CA ILE A 81 13.25 -7.85 0.52
C ILE A 81 14.32 -8.62 -0.25
N THR A 82 15.58 -8.30 -0.02
CA THR A 82 16.69 -8.81 -0.82
C THR A 82 17.87 -9.22 0.06
N LYS A 83 18.65 -10.19 -0.41
CA LYS A 83 19.92 -10.57 0.22
C LYS A 83 21.08 -9.67 -0.20
N ASN A 84 20.93 -8.96 -1.29
CA ASN A 84 22.02 -8.19 -1.90
C ASN A 84 21.76 -6.69 -1.81
N GLU A 85 22.77 -5.96 -1.35
CA GLU A 85 22.84 -4.50 -1.47
C GLU A 85 23.24 -4.08 -2.90
N ALA A 86 22.93 -4.87 -3.92
CA ALA A 86 23.34 -4.57 -5.27
C ALA A 86 22.69 -3.28 -5.74
N GLU A 87 23.46 -2.22 -5.78
CA GLU A 87 23.05 -0.88 -6.15
C GLU A 87 22.38 -0.82 -7.52
N ASN A 88 22.74 -1.71 -8.42
CA ASN A 88 22.22 -1.74 -9.79
C ASN A 88 20.73 -2.07 -9.87
N LEU A 89 20.21 -2.86 -8.94
CA LEU A 89 18.80 -3.19 -8.89
C LEU A 89 17.96 -2.01 -8.40
N MET A 90 18.58 -1.11 -7.64
CA MET A 90 17.90 0.04 -7.03
C MET A 90 17.81 1.21 -7.99
N ASP A 91 18.76 1.36 -8.91
CA ASP A 91 18.88 2.54 -9.76
C ASP A 91 18.02 2.50 -11.02
N GLU A 92 17.74 1.33 -11.58
CA GLU A 92 17.16 1.24 -12.92
C GLU A 92 15.63 1.24 -12.97
N ALA A 93 15.00 0.17 -12.62
CA ALA A 93 13.56 -0.01 -12.86
C ALA A 93 12.74 0.02 -11.59
N ILE A 94 13.37 -0.13 -10.45
CA ILE A 94 12.72 -0.40 -9.17
C ILE A 94 12.53 0.88 -8.36
N GLY A 95 13.45 1.82 -8.49
CA GLY A 95 13.52 3.00 -7.63
C GLY A 95 12.22 3.80 -7.55
N SER A 96 11.42 3.81 -8.63
CA SER A 96 10.14 4.50 -8.67
C SER A 96 8.94 3.61 -8.31
N GLN A 97 9.12 2.29 -8.30
CA GLN A 97 8.01 1.34 -8.12
C GLN A 97 7.95 0.70 -6.74
N ILE A 98 9.06 0.67 -6.01
CA ILE A 98 9.08 0.19 -4.64
C ILE A 98 8.94 1.35 -3.66
N SER A 99 8.27 1.08 -2.56
CA SER A 99 8.07 2.08 -1.50
C SER A 99 9.19 2.04 -0.47
N ASP A 100 9.82 0.88 -0.29
CA ASP A 100 10.94 0.67 0.63
C ASP A 100 11.65 -0.62 0.25
N TYR A 101 12.84 -0.84 0.79
CA TYR A 101 13.51 -2.13 0.67
C TYR A 101 14.17 -2.51 1.99
N LEU A 102 14.26 -3.82 2.23
CA LEU A 102 14.89 -4.38 3.42
C LEU A 102 15.90 -5.43 3.00
N ILE A 103 16.94 -5.59 3.78
CA ILE A 103 18.02 -6.53 3.50
C ILE A 103 17.92 -7.71 4.46
N LYS A 104 18.01 -8.92 3.91
CA LYS A 104 18.02 -10.15 4.73
C LYS A 104 19.33 -10.28 5.50
N PRO A 105 19.30 -10.79 6.73
CA PRO A 105 18.14 -11.29 7.47
C PRO A 105 17.26 -10.16 7.97
N VAL A 106 15.93 -10.30 7.81
CA VAL A 106 15.00 -9.24 8.20
C VAL A 106 14.76 -9.27 9.70
N ASN A 107 14.96 -8.12 10.33
CA ASN A 107 14.60 -7.90 11.72
C ASN A 107 13.10 -7.57 11.79
N PRO A 108 12.30 -8.24 12.64
CA PRO A 108 10.88 -7.96 12.77
C PRO A 108 10.54 -6.50 13.02
N ASN A 109 11.36 -5.81 13.82
CA ASN A 109 11.16 -4.39 14.10
C ASN A 109 11.34 -3.51 12.86
N GLN A 110 12.30 -3.83 12.00
CA GLN A 110 12.50 -3.10 10.74
C GLN A 110 11.32 -3.29 9.79
N VAL A 111 10.81 -4.51 9.69
CA VAL A 111 9.61 -4.80 8.90
C VAL A 111 8.43 -4.00 9.44
N TRP A 112 8.21 -4.03 10.74
CA TRP A 112 7.12 -3.30 11.39
C TRP A 112 7.21 -1.79 11.17
N LEU A 113 8.40 -1.21 11.33
CA LEU A 113 8.60 0.23 11.12
C LEU A 113 8.33 0.63 9.68
N SER A 114 8.76 -0.18 8.71
CA SER A 114 8.48 0.06 7.30
C SER A 114 6.98 0.04 7.01
N LEU A 115 6.28 -0.98 7.52
CA LEU A 115 4.83 -1.10 7.37
C LEU A 115 4.10 0.08 8.01
N LYS A 116 4.46 0.42 9.22
CA LYS A 116 3.84 1.53 9.96
C LYS A 116 3.98 2.84 9.20
N LYS A 117 5.18 3.13 8.72
CA LYS A 117 5.44 4.34 7.92
C LYS A 117 4.57 4.40 6.67
N LEU A 118 4.48 3.32 5.92
CA LEU A 118 3.72 3.27 4.67
C LEU A 118 2.22 3.38 4.93
N ILE A 119 1.72 2.70 5.94
CA ILE A 119 0.30 2.73 6.30
C ILE A 119 -0.09 4.10 6.86
N ASP A 120 0.73 4.68 7.73
CA ASP A 120 0.48 6.01 8.31
C ASP A 120 0.52 7.08 7.23
N ASN A 121 1.46 7.02 6.30
CA ASN A 121 1.52 7.95 5.16
C ASN A 121 0.26 7.88 4.29
N LYS A 122 -0.22 6.67 4.03
CA LYS A 122 -1.46 6.46 3.26
C LYS A 122 -2.67 7.07 3.97
N ARG A 123 -2.77 6.90 5.29
CA ARG A 123 -3.84 7.48 6.11
C ARG A 123 -3.76 9.00 6.11
N LEU A 124 -2.57 9.58 6.27
CA LEU A 124 -2.37 11.02 6.25
C LEU A 124 -2.78 11.66 4.92
N VAL A 125 -2.43 11.04 3.80
CA VAL A 125 -2.85 11.51 2.48
C VAL A 125 -4.36 11.49 2.35
N ALA A 126 -5.02 10.42 2.77
CA ALA A 126 -6.47 10.31 2.75
C ALA A 126 -7.15 11.37 3.63
N GLU A 127 -6.63 11.62 4.82
CA GLU A 127 -7.14 12.65 5.75
C GLU A 127 -6.98 14.05 5.17
N LYS A 128 -5.83 14.38 4.61
CA LYS A 128 -5.57 15.67 3.96
C LYS A 128 -6.51 15.91 2.79
N THR A 129 -6.74 14.91 1.97
CA THR A 129 -7.65 14.99 0.83
C THR A 129 -9.07 15.27 1.31
N THR A 130 -9.54 14.56 2.33
CA THR A 130 -10.86 14.76 2.93
C THR A 130 -11.01 16.17 3.49
N SER A 131 -10.01 16.68 4.22
CA SER A 131 -10.02 18.04 4.75
C SER A 131 -10.08 19.10 3.65
N ALA A 132 -9.33 18.91 2.57
CA ALA A 132 -9.34 19.82 1.43
C ALA A 132 -10.73 19.87 0.80
N TYR A 133 -11.38 18.74 0.58
CA TYR A 133 -12.73 18.68 0.06
C TYR A 133 -13.73 19.36 1.00
N GLN A 134 -13.60 19.17 2.30
CA GLN A 134 -14.47 19.81 3.27
C GLN A 134 -14.32 21.33 3.26
N GLN A 135 -13.12 21.85 3.11
CA GLN A 135 -12.87 23.30 3.03
C GLN A 135 -13.44 23.89 1.75
N GLU A 136 -13.22 23.27 0.62
CA GLU A 136 -13.80 23.71 -0.65
C GLU A 136 -15.32 23.71 -0.57
N PHE A 137 -15.89 22.70 0.02
CA PHE A 137 -17.32 22.57 0.23
C PHE A 137 -17.88 23.72 1.08
N ARG A 138 -17.22 24.03 2.19
CA ARG A 138 -17.61 25.15 3.07
C ARG A 138 -17.52 26.50 2.36
N SER A 139 -16.46 26.70 1.59
CA SER A 139 -16.29 27.93 0.82
C SER A 139 -17.39 28.10 -0.21
N LEU A 140 -17.72 27.03 -0.92
CA LEU A 140 -18.81 27.02 -1.90
C LEU A 140 -20.16 27.30 -1.22
N PHE A 141 -20.42 26.66 -0.10
CA PHE A 141 -21.67 26.82 0.65
C PHE A 141 -21.82 28.26 1.16
N THR A 142 -20.76 28.89 1.64
CA THR A 142 -20.76 30.28 2.08
C THR A 142 -21.04 31.23 0.92
N ALA A 143 -20.44 30.99 -0.23
CA ALA A 143 -20.68 31.76 -1.45
C ALA A 143 -22.14 31.65 -1.91
N LEU A 144 -22.71 30.46 -1.80
CA LEU A 144 -24.12 30.21 -2.15
C LEU A 144 -25.10 30.95 -1.24
N ASN A 145 -24.80 31.03 0.06
CA ASN A 145 -25.64 31.73 1.03
C ASN A 145 -25.71 33.26 0.80
N SER A 146 -24.69 33.81 0.17
CA SER A 146 -24.63 35.24 -0.16
C SER A 146 -25.16 35.57 -1.54
N ASN A 147 -25.58 34.58 -2.34
CA ASN A 147 -26.03 34.73 -3.70
C ASN A 147 -27.57 34.86 -3.75
N PRO A 148 -28.15 35.81 -4.54
CA PRO A 148 -29.60 35.93 -4.68
C PRO A 148 -30.27 34.70 -5.31
N ASN A 149 -29.53 33.84 -5.98
CA ASN A 149 -30.02 32.60 -6.57
C ASN A 149 -29.77 31.36 -5.69
N TYR A 150 -29.77 31.55 -4.38
CA TYR A 150 -29.49 30.50 -3.40
C TYR A 150 -30.27 29.20 -3.62
N ASN A 151 -31.58 29.31 -3.89
CA ASN A 151 -32.41 28.13 -4.10
C ASN A 151 -32.03 27.32 -5.34
N GLU A 152 -31.63 28.01 -6.38
CA GLU A 152 -31.16 27.39 -7.63
C GLU A 152 -29.87 26.60 -7.41
N TRP A 153 -28.94 27.19 -6.69
CA TRP A 153 -27.69 26.54 -6.33
C TRP A 153 -27.91 25.33 -5.40
N MET A 154 -28.81 25.42 -4.46
CA MET A 154 -29.15 24.32 -3.57
C MET A 154 -29.73 23.12 -4.31
N GLU A 155 -30.50 23.33 -5.36
CA GLU A 155 -30.98 22.26 -6.22
C GLU A 155 -29.85 21.56 -6.95
N ILE A 156 -28.87 22.30 -7.48
CA ILE A 156 -27.69 21.76 -8.12
C ILE A 156 -26.90 20.92 -7.13
N TYR A 157 -26.72 21.42 -5.92
CA TYR A 157 -26.04 20.72 -4.84
C TYR A 157 -26.71 19.37 -4.51
N ARG A 158 -28.02 19.36 -4.39
CA ARG A 158 -28.77 18.13 -4.11
C ARG A 158 -28.59 17.06 -5.19
N LYS A 159 -28.37 17.47 -6.43
CA LYS A 159 -28.12 16.55 -7.54
C LYS A 159 -26.70 15.99 -7.53
N LEU A 160 -25.76 16.67 -6.89
CA LEU A 160 -24.35 16.26 -6.83
C LEU A 160 -24.03 15.33 -5.64
N VAL A 161 -24.93 15.21 -4.67
CA VAL A 161 -24.73 14.38 -3.48
C VAL A 161 -25.34 13.01 -3.61
#